data_8617306c42b44768f786bdb3e586563c
#
_entry.id   8617306c42b44768f786bdb3e586563c
#
_cell.length_a   1.000
_cell.length_b   1.000
_cell.length_c   1.000
_cell.angle_alpha   90.00
_cell.angle_beta   90.00
_cell.angle_gamma   90.00
#
_symmetry.space_group_name_H-M   'P 1'
#
loop_
_entity.id
_entity.type
_entity.pdbx_description
1 polymer ?
#
loop_
_entity_poly.entity_id
_entity_poly.type
_entity_poly.pdbx_seq_one_letter_code
_entity_poly.pdbx_strand_id
1 'polypeptide(L)'
;MNQFEQLHALLGQKPRANLGFFPTPLYKLDRLSERLDVNLYVKRDDFSGMSLFGGNKIRKLEYLLGDAREKGCDTVFTYGATQSNHAMQTVTACRRLGMEPILYLNAYVQPDENDVRSNMLLDRILGAQVNVVPGLPGETEAQTEARCHQMGVAHAARLEAEGRRCYDVPMGGASPVGSAAFIGGYLEMMEQCAQLGVAPTRLYAATGTGGTLAGLVAGRKALGVGPEITGVAVSRKDAGYEGRCAELANASLEWLGSETRVTAADFDVERGYFEPGYEQPNEAANEAIRLLARTEGLLTDPVYTGKALAGLIGHVREGRIAPGETVIFWHTGGATALFAEQAILGDLAKK
;
A
#
# COMPACT_ATOMS: atom_id res chain seq x y z
N MET A 1 -31.26 -8.44 -1.76
CA MET A 1 -29.78 -8.47 -1.59
C MET A 1 -29.41 -7.24 -0.78
N ASN A 2 -28.76 -7.39 0.36
CA ASN A 2 -28.28 -6.24 1.12
C ASN A 2 -27.06 -5.62 0.41
N GLN A 3 -26.65 -4.41 0.85
CA GLN A 3 -25.57 -3.66 0.21
C GLN A 3 -24.23 -4.40 0.23
N PHE A 4 -23.99 -5.16 1.27
CA PHE A 4 -22.81 -6.01 1.44
C PHE A 4 -22.77 -7.13 0.38
N GLU A 5 -23.86 -7.89 0.23
CA GLU A 5 -24.01 -8.95 -0.78
C GLU A 5 -23.89 -8.40 -2.20
N GLN A 6 -24.43 -7.21 -2.44
CA GLN A 6 -24.33 -6.53 -3.74
C GLN A 6 -22.88 -6.20 -4.11
N LEU A 7 -22.12 -5.62 -3.19
CA LEU A 7 -20.71 -5.27 -3.44
C LEU A 7 -19.84 -6.52 -3.65
N HIS A 8 -20.08 -7.60 -2.89
CA HIS A 8 -19.42 -8.88 -3.11
C HIS A 8 -19.74 -9.48 -4.48
N ALA A 9 -20.98 -9.41 -4.92
CA ALA A 9 -21.40 -9.89 -6.24
C ALA A 9 -20.72 -9.11 -7.38
N LEU A 10 -20.59 -7.77 -7.24
CA LEU A 10 -19.90 -6.94 -8.22
C LEU A 10 -18.39 -7.27 -8.28
N LEU A 11 -17.74 -7.44 -7.13
CA LEU A 11 -16.32 -7.84 -7.06
C LEU A 11 -16.10 -9.23 -7.66
N GLY A 12 -17.01 -10.18 -7.39
CA GLY A 12 -16.93 -11.53 -7.90
C GLY A 12 -17.04 -11.66 -9.42
N GLN A 13 -17.58 -10.64 -10.11
CA GLN A 13 -17.66 -10.60 -11.57
C GLN A 13 -16.37 -10.08 -12.23
N LYS A 14 -15.41 -9.57 -11.45
CA LYS A 14 -14.20 -8.98 -12.01
C LYS A 14 -13.09 -10.01 -12.16
N PRO A 15 -12.28 -9.92 -13.22
CA PRO A 15 -11.11 -10.77 -13.40
C PRO A 15 -10.21 -10.71 -12.17
N ARG A 16 -9.88 -11.86 -11.60
CA ARG A 16 -9.03 -11.95 -10.42
C ARG A 16 -8.07 -13.14 -10.50
N ALA A 17 -6.80 -12.90 -10.27
CA ALA A 17 -5.79 -13.94 -10.12
C ALA A 17 -5.71 -14.37 -8.65
N ASN A 18 -5.51 -15.65 -8.39
CA ASN A 18 -5.31 -16.15 -7.03
C ASN A 18 -3.82 -16.05 -6.67
N LEU A 19 -3.45 -15.02 -5.93
CA LEU A 19 -2.07 -14.70 -5.56
C LEU A 19 -1.83 -14.71 -4.06
N GLY A 20 -2.77 -14.19 -3.28
CA GLY A 20 -2.61 -13.97 -1.85
C GLY A 20 -3.37 -14.96 -0.98
N PHE A 21 -3.10 -14.87 0.32
CA PHE A 21 -3.84 -15.58 1.38
C PHE A 21 -4.84 -14.62 2.00
N PHE A 22 -6.11 -14.82 1.71
CA PHE A 22 -7.22 -14.01 2.20
C PHE A 22 -8.31 -14.90 2.82
N PRO A 23 -9.01 -14.42 3.87
CA PRO A 23 -8.86 -13.13 4.53
C PRO A 23 -7.55 -13.01 5.32
N THR A 24 -6.95 -11.79 5.33
CA THR A 24 -5.80 -11.56 6.21
C THR A 24 -6.26 -11.41 7.67
N PRO A 25 -5.43 -11.77 8.67
CA PRO A 25 -5.85 -11.72 10.07
C PRO A 25 -6.27 -10.31 10.53
N LEU A 26 -7.29 -10.26 11.39
CA LEU A 26 -7.68 -9.10 12.18
C LEU A 26 -7.78 -9.54 13.64
N TYR A 27 -7.01 -8.90 14.54
CA TYR A 27 -7.01 -9.23 15.97
C TYR A 27 -6.58 -8.05 16.84
N LYS A 28 -6.90 -8.11 18.13
CA LYS A 28 -6.55 -7.08 19.11
C LYS A 28 -5.07 -7.13 19.48
N LEU A 29 -4.47 -5.98 19.67
CA LEU A 29 -3.13 -5.77 20.21
C LEU A 29 -3.28 -5.47 21.71
N ASP A 30 -3.32 -6.50 22.56
CA ASP A 30 -3.75 -6.36 23.95
C ASP A 30 -2.84 -5.45 24.77
N ARG A 31 -1.51 -5.68 24.72
CA ARG A 31 -0.55 -4.92 25.50
C ARG A 31 -0.38 -3.48 25.04
N LEU A 32 -0.46 -3.26 23.71
CA LEU A 32 -0.41 -1.91 23.17
C LEU A 32 -1.73 -1.18 23.42
N SER A 33 -2.87 -1.87 23.41
CA SER A 33 -4.18 -1.34 23.79
C SER A 33 -4.18 -0.83 25.22
N GLU A 34 -3.71 -1.64 26.18
CA GLU A 34 -3.58 -1.24 27.59
C GLU A 34 -2.69 -0.01 27.74
N ARG A 35 -1.58 0.05 27.02
CA ARG A 35 -0.61 1.15 27.12
C ARG A 35 -1.13 2.46 26.52
N LEU A 36 -2.00 2.38 25.54
CA LEU A 36 -2.59 3.56 24.86
C LEU A 36 -3.98 3.90 25.37
N ASP A 37 -4.55 3.09 26.27
CA ASP A 37 -5.93 3.23 26.80
C ASP A 37 -7.00 3.26 25.67
N VAL A 38 -6.82 2.44 24.61
CA VAL A 38 -7.76 2.27 23.50
C VAL A 38 -7.92 0.79 23.17
N ASN A 39 -8.95 0.43 22.40
CA ASN A 39 -9.07 -0.92 21.84
C ASN A 39 -8.43 -0.96 20.45
N LEU A 40 -7.13 -1.25 20.38
CA LEU A 40 -6.38 -1.26 19.13
C LEU A 40 -6.40 -2.65 18.50
N TYR A 41 -6.90 -2.71 17.26
CA TYR A 41 -6.86 -3.91 16.41
C TYR A 41 -5.90 -3.70 15.24
N VAL A 42 -5.28 -4.77 14.78
CA VAL A 42 -4.41 -4.75 13.60
C VAL A 42 -4.99 -5.60 12.48
N LYS A 43 -5.10 -5.04 11.27
CA LYS A 43 -5.39 -5.74 10.01
C LYS A 43 -4.08 -6.07 9.32
N ARG A 44 -3.76 -7.37 9.19
CA ARG A 44 -2.44 -7.90 8.84
C ARG A 44 -2.27 -8.15 7.33
N ASP A 45 -2.28 -7.11 6.50
CA ASP A 45 -1.98 -7.27 5.08
C ASP A 45 -0.52 -7.63 4.77
N ASP A 46 0.37 -7.49 5.73
CA ASP A 46 1.73 -8.04 5.67
C ASP A 46 1.75 -9.58 5.56
N PHE A 47 0.64 -10.26 5.89
CA PHE A 47 0.46 -11.71 5.71
C PHE A 47 -0.30 -12.09 4.44
N SER A 48 -0.54 -11.14 3.53
CA SER A 48 -1.29 -11.39 2.30
C SER A 48 -0.50 -12.15 1.23
N GLY A 49 0.80 -12.19 1.30
CA GLY A 49 1.63 -12.68 0.20
C GLY A 49 1.85 -14.17 0.18
N MET A 50 2.11 -14.71 -1.01
CA MET A 50 2.55 -16.10 -1.23
C MET A 50 4.07 -16.25 -1.14
N SER A 51 4.81 -15.16 -1.16
CA SER A 51 6.23 -15.10 -0.88
C SER A 51 6.47 -14.78 0.59
N LEU A 52 7.73 -14.79 1.03
CA LEU A 52 8.13 -14.47 2.40
C LEU A 52 7.68 -13.08 2.86
N PHE A 53 7.47 -12.16 1.92
CA PHE A 53 7.14 -10.76 2.19
C PHE A 53 5.82 -10.39 1.53
N GLY A 54 4.72 -10.55 2.25
CA GLY A 54 3.40 -10.07 1.86
C GLY A 54 3.29 -8.54 1.90
N GLY A 55 2.12 -8.03 1.62
CA GLY A 55 1.80 -6.61 1.70
C GLY A 55 0.53 -6.25 0.92
N ASN A 56 0.08 -5.04 1.14
CA ASN A 56 -1.15 -4.51 0.57
C ASN A 56 -1.21 -4.55 -0.98
N LYS A 57 -0.07 -4.64 -1.65
CA LYS A 57 -0.01 -4.64 -3.12
C LYS A 57 -0.54 -5.94 -3.72
N ILE A 58 -0.45 -7.06 -3.01
CA ILE A 58 -0.98 -8.35 -3.47
C ILE A 58 -2.49 -8.25 -3.73
N ARG A 59 -3.26 -7.55 -2.87
CA ARG A 59 -4.69 -7.32 -3.13
C ARG A 59 -4.93 -6.66 -4.50
N LYS A 60 -4.17 -5.61 -4.79
CA LYS A 60 -4.27 -4.88 -6.06
C LYS A 60 -3.84 -5.74 -7.24
N LEU A 61 -2.74 -6.47 -7.08
CA LEU A 61 -2.15 -7.31 -8.12
C LEU A 61 -3.06 -8.49 -8.49
N GLU A 62 -3.89 -8.99 -7.58
CA GLU A 62 -4.87 -10.01 -7.93
C GLU A 62 -5.82 -9.53 -9.03
N TYR A 63 -6.31 -8.29 -8.95
CA TYR A 63 -7.19 -7.73 -9.97
C TYR A 63 -6.42 -7.22 -11.19
N LEU A 64 -5.29 -6.53 -10.99
CA LEU A 64 -4.46 -6.02 -12.08
C LEU A 64 -3.93 -7.15 -12.98
N LEU A 65 -3.39 -8.21 -12.39
CA LEU A 65 -2.88 -9.34 -13.17
C LEU A 65 -3.98 -10.30 -13.59
N GLY A 66 -5.14 -10.29 -12.94
CA GLY A 66 -6.37 -10.91 -13.44
C GLY A 66 -6.82 -10.28 -14.75
N ASP A 67 -6.89 -8.96 -14.81
CA ASP A 67 -7.21 -8.15 -16.00
C ASP A 67 -6.14 -8.34 -17.10
N ALA A 68 -4.85 -8.34 -16.73
CA ALA A 68 -3.76 -8.61 -17.67
C ALA A 68 -3.90 -9.99 -18.35
N ARG A 69 -4.25 -11.03 -17.56
CA ARG A 69 -4.49 -12.38 -18.09
C ARG A 69 -5.69 -12.45 -19.03
N GLU A 70 -6.78 -11.80 -18.67
CA GLU A 70 -7.98 -11.75 -19.53
C GLU A 70 -7.66 -11.08 -20.87
N LYS A 71 -6.79 -10.07 -20.87
CA LYS A 71 -6.27 -9.40 -22.07
C LYS A 71 -5.20 -10.21 -22.81
N GLY A 72 -4.78 -11.36 -22.27
CA GLY A 72 -3.75 -12.22 -22.85
C GLY A 72 -2.35 -11.62 -22.78
N CYS A 73 -2.07 -10.74 -21.82
CA CYS A 73 -0.75 -10.14 -21.64
C CYS A 73 0.24 -11.15 -21.05
N ASP A 74 1.47 -11.11 -21.52
CA ASP A 74 2.59 -11.97 -21.12
C ASP A 74 3.73 -11.20 -20.45
N THR A 75 3.74 -9.88 -20.56
CA THR A 75 4.77 -8.99 -20.05
C THR A 75 4.15 -7.87 -19.24
N VAL A 76 4.71 -7.60 -18.06
CA VAL A 76 4.17 -6.61 -17.13
C VAL A 76 5.23 -5.56 -16.83
N PHE A 77 4.91 -4.31 -17.09
CA PHE A 77 5.71 -3.16 -16.71
C PHE A 77 5.23 -2.59 -15.38
N THR A 78 6.16 -2.17 -14.51
CA THR A 78 5.80 -1.37 -13.35
C THR A 78 6.94 -0.45 -12.93
N TYR A 79 6.61 0.50 -12.04
CA TYR A 79 7.42 1.65 -11.67
C TYR A 79 7.47 1.81 -10.16
N GLY A 80 8.55 2.42 -9.68
CA GLY A 80 8.73 2.73 -8.26
C GLY A 80 10.12 3.26 -7.96
N ALA A 81 10.41 3.54 -6.70
CA ALA A 81 11.76 3.77 -6.24
C ALA A 81 12.55 2.45 -6.17
N THR A 82 13.87 2.53 -6.03
CA THR A 82 14.77 1.36 -6.05
C THR A 82 14.46 0.30 -4.97
N GLN A 83 13.84 0.71 -3.86
CA GLN A 83 13.41 -0.19 -2.78
C GLN A 83 11.88 -0.38 -2.71
N SER A 84 11.20 -0.25 -3.86
CA SER A 84 9.74 -0.31 -3.93
C SER A 84 9.17 -1.67 -3.54
N ASN A 85 8.37 -1.70 -2.47
CA ASN A 85 7.57 -2.87 -2.09
C ASN A 85 6.55 -3.26 -3.17
N HIS A 86 6.08 -2.26 -3.95
CA HIS A 86 5.16 -2.52 -5.06
C HIS A 86 5.86 -3.26 -6.18
N ALA A 87 7.04 -2.82 -6.60
CA ALA A 87 7.81 -3.46 -7.66
C ALA A 87 8.11 -4.91 -7.29
N MET A 88 8.66 -5.17 -6.11
CA MET A 88 8.99 -6.52 -5.64
C MET A 88 7.76 -7.45 -5.59
N GLN A 89 6.62 -6.97 -5.06
CA GLN A 89 5.40 -7.78 -5.04
C GLN A 89 4.85 -8.02 -6.45
N THR A 90 4.99 -7.06 -7.38
CA THR A 90 4.64 -7.25 -8.79
C THR A 90 5.48 -8.32 -9.44
N VAL A 91 6.81 -8.31 -9.22
CA VAL A 91 7.71 -9.36 -9.72
C VAL A 91 7.31 -10.73 -9.19
N THR A 92 7.07 -10.84 -7.88
CA THR A 92 6.61 -12.10 -7.26
C THR A 92 5.32 -12.61 -7.91
N ALA A 93 4.35 -11.72 -8.11
CA ALA A 93 3.06 -12.06 -8.72
C ALA A 93 3.20 -12.48 -10.19
N CYS A 94 4.04 -11.78 -10.96
CA CYS A 94 4.33 -12.13 -12.35
C CYS A 94 4.94 -13.52 -12.45
N ARG A 95 5.94 -13.84 -11.64
CA ARG A 95 6.57 -15.17 -11.66
C ARG A 95 5.58 -16.28 -11.30
N ARG A 96 4.69 -16.02 -10.35
CA ARG A 96 3.61 -16.95 -10.01
C ARG A 96 2.66 -17.23 -11.18
N LEU A 97 2.45 -16.25 -12.06
CA LEU A 97 1.54 -16.35 -13.20
C LEU A 97 2.21 -16.67 -14.53
N GLY A 98 3.54 -16.85 -14.55
CA GLY A 98 4.30 -17.11 -15.76
C GLY A 98 4.43 -15.88 -16.69
N MET A 99 4.32 -14.67 -16.13
CA MET A 99 4.50 -13.41 -16.85
C MET A 99 5.92 -12.86 -16.66
N GLU A 100 6.43 -12.11 -17.65
CA GLU A 100 7.73 -11.44 -17.57
C GLU A 100 7.62 -10.06 -16.92
N PRO A 101 8.26 -9.83 -15.74
CA PRO A 101 8.29 -8.53 -15.10
C PRO A 101 9.43 -7.66 -15.62
N ILE A 102 9.10 -6.43 -15.98
CA ILE A 102 10.04 -5.37 -16.37
C ILE A 102 9.84 -4.18 -15.46
N LEU A 103 10.88 -3.81 -14.74
CA LEU A 103 10.87 -2.73 -13.77
C LEU A 103 11.59 -1.50 -14.30
N TYR A 104 11.01 -0.34 -14.11
CA TYR A 104 11.63 0.97 -14.25
C TYR A 104 11.65 1.64 -12.89
N LEU A 105 12.83 1.71 -12.26
CA LEU A 105 12.98 2.18 -10.89
C LEU A 105 13.71 3.52 -10.87
N ASN A 106 13.05 4.56 -10.38
CA ASN A 106 13.66 5.87 -10.20
C ASN A 106 14.58 5.89 -8.96
N ALA A 107 15.80 6.40 -9.15
CA ALA A 107 16.77 6.60 -8.09
C ALA A 107 16.88 8.08 -7.74
N TYR A 108 16.49 8.45 -6.53
CA TYR A 108 16.59 9.85 -6.05
C TYR A 108 17.99 10.21 -5.58
N VAL A 109 18.82 9.21 -5.28
CA VAL A 109 20.26 9.35 -5.06
C VAL A 109 21.00 8.62 -6.18
N GLN A 110 22.26 8.95 -6.42
CA GLN A 110 23.07 8.23 -7.42
C GLN A 110 23.09 6.75 -7.08
N PRO A 111 22.66 5.87 -8.00
CA PRO A 111 22.66 4.43 -7.74
C PRO A 111 24.10 3.92 -7.62
N ASP A 112 24.39 3.16 -6.57
CA ASP A 112 25.60 2.34 -6.49
C ASP A 112 25.24 0.95 -7.04
N GLU A 113 25.91 0.55 -8.13
CA GLU A 113 25.69 -0.75 -8.76
C GLU A 113 26.05 -1.92 -7.85
N ASN A 114 26.88 -1.67 -6.83
CA ASN A 114 27.27 -2.66 -5.83
C ASN A 114 26.31 -2.71 -4.62
N ASP A 115 25.46 -1.71 -4.42
CA ASP A 115 24.47 -1.68 -3.34
C ASP A 115 23.15 -2.34 -3.76
N VAL A 116 23.22 -3.66 -3.96
CA VAL A 116 22.05 -4.47 -4.29
C VAL A 116 21.55 -5.17 -3.02
N ARG A 117 20.54 -4.58 -2.39
CA ARG A 117 19.99 -5.04 -1.10
C ARG A 117 18.45 -5.03 -1.07
N SER A 118 17.88 -5.64 -0.05
CA SER A 118 16.45 -5.62 0.26
C SER A 118 15.59 -5.92 -0.98
N ASN A 119 14.62 -5.08 -1.35
CA ASN A 119 13.71 -5.35 -2.46
C ASN A 119 14.42 -5.50 -3.81
N MET A 120 15.42 -4.66 -4.11
CA MET A 120 16.16 -4.78 -5.37
C MET A 120 16.91 -6.11 -5.48
N LEU A 121 17.46 -6.65 -4.40
CA LEU A 121 18.07 -7.97 -4.38
C LEU A 121 17.01 -9.05 -4.71
N LEU A 122 15.84 -8.95 -4.12
CA LEU A 122 14.73 -9.89 -4.38
C LEU A 122 14.24 -9.80 -5.83
N ASP A 123 14.12 -8.60 -6.38
CA ASP A 123 13.75 -8.40 -7.79
C ASP A 123 14.72 -9.11 -8.74
N ARG A 124 16.04 -8.99 -8.48
CA ARG A 124 17.08 -9.67 -9.29
C ARG A 124 17.07 -11.18 -9.08
N ILE A 125 16.92 -11.68 -7.85
CA ILE A 125 16.80 -13.12 -7.57
C ILE A 125 15.58 -13.72 -8.30
N LEU A 126 14.46 -12.99 -8.32
CA LEU A 126 13.25 -13.38 -9.02
C LEU A 126 13.37 -13.23 -10.55
N GLY A 127 14.50 -12.73 -11.06
CA GLY A 127 14.80 -12.63 -12.48
C GLY A 127 14.05 -11.51 -13.19
N ALA A 128 13.68 -10.42 -12.51
CA ALA A 128 13.11 -9.26 -13.17
C ALA A 128 14.13 -8.54 -14.04
N GLN A 129 13.70 -7.99 -15.17
CA GLN A 129 14.48 -7.00 -15.89
C GLN A 129 14.37 -5.67 -15.14
N VAL A 130 15.46 -5.25 -14.49
CA VAL A 130 15.52 -4.03 -13.69
C VAL A 130 16.24 -2.92 -14.45
N ASN A 131 15.54 -1.82 -14.71
CA ASN A 131 16.08 -0.60 -15.32
C ASN A 131 16.07 0.51 -14.27
N VAL A 132 17.24 0.90 -13.77
CA VAL A 132 17.38 2.00 -12.82
C VAL A 132 17.51 3.32 -13.58
N VAL A 133 16.68 4.30 -13.24
CA VAL A 133 16.62 5.62 -13.87
C VAL A 133 17.02 6.68 -12.85
N PRO A 134 18.27 7.16 -12.88
CA PRO A 134 18.73 8.20 -11.96
C PRO A 134 18.07 9.55 -12.28
N GLY A 135 17.83 10.36 -11.23
CA GLY A 135 17.43 11.75 -11.39
C GLY A 135 18.50 12.57 -12.12
N LEU A 136 18.09 13.51 -12.94
CA LEU A 136 18.98 14.44 -13.63
C LEU A 136 19.18 15.71 -12.80
N PRO A 137 20.32 16.43 -12.95
CA PRO A 137 20.54 17.69 -12.27
C PRO A 137 19.41 18.70 -12.51
N GLY A 138 18.78 19.17 -11.43
CA GLY A 138 17.66 20.10 -11.46
C GLY A 138 16.29 19.49 -11.71
N GLU A 139 16.20 18.19 -11.89
CA GLU A 139 14.95 17.46 -12.01
C GLU A 139 14.29 17.28 -10.64
N THR A 140 12.99 17.51 -10.56
CA THR A 140 12.19 17.15 -9.36
C THR A 140 11.89 15.65 -9.35
N GLU A 141 11.54 15.11 -8.17
CA GLU A 141 11.10 13.70 -8.04
C GLU A 141 9.99 13.37 -9.06
N ALA A 142 8.97 14.23 -9.17
CA ALA A 142 7.86 14.03 -10.10
C ALA A 142 8.30 14.02 -11.58
N GLN A 143 9.31 14.80 -11.95
CA GLN A 143 9.87 14.80 -13.30
C GLN A 143 10.66 13.53 -13.57
N THR A 144 11.45 13.06 -12.61
CA THR A 144 12.16 11.78 -12.71
C THR A 144 11.17 10.62 -12.84
N GLU A 145 10.10 10.60 -12.04
CA GLU A 145 9.03 9.59 -12.12
C GLU A 145 8.35 9.60 -13.50
N ALA A 146 7.99 10.78 -14.01
CA ALA A 146 7.35 10.93 -15.32
C ALA A 146 8.27 10.41 -16.45
N ARG A 147 9.56 10.76 -16.41
CA ARG A 147 10.56 10.28 -17.38
C ARG A 147 10.75 8.77 -17.28
N CYS A 148 10.81 8.24 -16.07
CA CYS A 148 10.89 6.80 -15.80
C CYS A 148 9.71 6.05 -16.44
N HIS A 149 8.49 6.55 -16.26
CA HIS A 149 7.29 6.00 -16.89
C HIS A 149 7.33 6.10 -18.42
N GLN A 150 7.72 7.24 -18.98
CA GLN A 150 7.85 7.42 -20.45
C GLN A 150 8.85 6.41 -21.06
N MET A 151 9.96 6.15 -20.39
CA MET A 151 10.94 5.13 -20.84
C MET A 151 10.33 3.73 -20.86
N GLY A 152 9.54 3.38 -19.84
CA GLY A 152 8.84 2.10 -19.77
C GLY A 152 7.80 1.96 -20.89
N VAL A 153 7.00 2.98 -21.13
CA VAL A 153 6.01 3.00 -22.22
C VAL A 153 6.68 2.85 -23.60
N ALA A 154 7.79 3.57 -23.83
CA ALA A 154 8.54 3.43 -25.07
C ALA A 154 9.16 2.02 -25.25
N HIS A 155 9.55 1.38 -24.15
CA HIS A 155 10.04 -0.01 -24.18
C HIS A 155 8.90 -0.99 -24.48
N ALA A 156 7.75 -0.84 -23.82
CA ALA A 156 6.58 -1.65 -24.07
C ALA A 156 6.16 -1.61 -25.54
N ALA A 157 6.10 -0.41 -26.15
CA ALA A 157 5.77 -0.25 -27.55
C ALA A 157 6.73 -0.99 -28.50
N ARG A 158 8.03 -1.09 -28.17
CA ARG A 158 9.00 -1.88 -28.97
C ARG A 158 8.71 -3.38 -28.86
N LEU A 159 8.47 -3.87 -27.65
CA LEU A 159 8.14 -5.29 -27.44
C LEU A 159 6.81 -5.68 -28.09
N GLU A 160 5.84 -4.77 -28.10
CA GLU A 160 4.57 -4.99 -28.80
C GLU A 160 4.75 -5.08 -30.32
N ALA A 161 5.65 -4.27 -30.89
CA ALA A 161 6.02 -4.38 -32.30
C ALA A 161 6.73 -5.74 -32.63
N GLU A 162 7.34 -6.37 -31.62
CA GLU A 162 7.95 -7.71 -31.70
C GLU A 162 6.94 -8.84 -31.41
N GLY A 163 5.67 -8.51 -31.16
CA GLY A 163 4.58 -9.49 -30.95
C GLY A 163 4.33 -9.86 -29.48
N ARG A 164 4.94 -9.18 -28.50
CA ARG A 164 4.63 -9.34 -27.08
C ARG A 164 3.33 -8.62 -26.75
N ARG A 165 2.68 -9.01 -25.65
CA ARG A 165 1.51 -8.33 -25.12
C ARG A 165 1.83 -7.74 -23.76
N CYS A 166 1.98 -6.42 -23.72
CA CYS A 166 2.41 -5.70 -22.54
C CYS A 166 1.23 -5.21 -21.70
N TYR A 167 1.41 -5.20 -20.38
CA TYR A 167 0.45 -4.64 -19.43
C TYR A 167 1.18 -3.64 -18.53
N ASP A 168 0.66 -2.42 -18.49
CA ASP A 168 1.22 -1.34 -17.69
C ASP A 168 0.55 -1.28 -16.31
N VAL A 169 1.34 -1.47 -15.26
CA VAL A 169 0.91 -1.33 -13.87
C VAL A 169 1.51 -0.06 -13.30
N PRO A 170 0.70 0.99 -13.05
CA PRO A 170 1.22 2.25 -12.56
C PRO A 170 1.84 2.11 -11.17
N MET A 171 2.66 3.10 -10.80
CA MET A 171 3.34 3.14 -9.50
C MET A 171 2.37 2.87 -8.34
N GLY A 172 2.76 1.92 -7.46
CA GLY A 172 1.95 1.51 -6.32
C GLY A 172 0.65 0.79 -6.69
N GLY A 173 0.43 0.43 -7.97
CA GLY A 173 -0.81 -0.14 -8.47
C GLY A 173 -2.01 0.81 -8.27
N ALA A 174 -1.76 2.13 -8.31
CA ALA A 174 -2.78 3.15 -8.10
C ALA A 174 -3.55 3.42 -9.39
N SER A 175 -4.50 2.55 -9.69
CA SER A 175 -5.40 2.61 -10.83
C SER A 175 -6.82 2.26 -10.39
N PRO A 176 -7.85 2.49 -11.22
CA PRO A 176 -9.22 2.08 -10.91
C PRO A 176 -9.32 0.60 -10.54
N VAL A 177 -8.69 -0.27 -11.32
CA VAL A 177 -8.65 -1.73 -11.09
C VAL A 177 -7.96 -2.07 -9.76
N GLY A 178 -6.74 -1.53 -9.56
CA GLY A 178 -5.95 -1.84 -8.37
C GLY A 178 -6.57 -1.29 -7.09
N SER A 179 -7.17 -0.10 -7.14
CA SER A 179 -7.78 0.53 -5.96
C SER A 179 -9.11 -0.15 -5.58
N ALA A 180 -9.88 -0.68 -6.54
CA ALA A 180 -11.10 -1.44 -6.29
C ALA A 180 -10.86 -2.69 -5.41
N ALA A 181 -9.65 -3.26 -5.42
CA ALA A 181 -9.25 -4.34 -4.51
C ALA A 181 -9.44 -3.98 -3.04
N PHE A 182 -9.29 -2.69 -2.68
CA PHE A 182 -9.47 -2.22 -1.31
C PHE A 182 -10.93 -1.93 -0.93
N ILE A 183 -11.84 -1.86 -1.89
CA ILE A 183 -13.28 -2.01 -1.61
C ILE A 183 -13.52 -3.40 -1.02
N GLY A 184 -13.01 -4.45 -1.67
CA GLY A 184 -13.06 -5.81 -1.15
C GLY A 184 -12.33 -5.99 0.19
N GLY A 185 -11.16 -5.38 0.35
CA GLY A 185 -10.42 -5.38 1.62
C GLY A 185 -11.21 -4.74 2.76
N TYR A 186 -11.93 -3.65 2.49
CA TYR A 186 -12.81 -2.99 3.45
C TYR A 186 -13.98 -3.89 3.86
N LEU A 187 -14.63 -4.54 2.90
CA LEU A 187 -15.71 -5.49 3.18
C LEU A 187 -15.21 -6.65 4.06
N GLU A 188 -14.07 -7.25 3.69
CA GLU A 188 -13.42 -8.33 4.47
C GLU A 188 -13.17 -7.90 5.93
N MET A 189 -12.65 -6.69 6.14
CA MET A 189 -12.43 -6.16 7.47
C MET A 189 -13.74 -5.99 8.25
N MET A 190 -14.79 -5.46 7.62
CA MET A 190 -16.09 -5.26 8.28
C MET A 190 -16.78 -6.59 8.63
N GLU A 191 -16.63 -7.63 7.80
CA GLU A 191 -17.08 -9.00 8.13
C GLU A 191 -16.36 -9.53 9.36
N GLN A 192 -15.05 -9.38 9.41
CA GLN A 192 -14.24 -9.81 10.55
C GLN A 192 -14.61 -9.04 11.82
N CYS A 193 -14.87 -7.73 11.72
CA CYS A 193 -15.37 -6.94 12.85
C CYS A 193 -16.71 -7.47 13.38
N ALA A 194 -17.64 -7.80 12.48
CA ALA A 194 -18.92 -8.39 12.86
C ALA A 194 -18.76 -9.77 13.54
N GLN A 195 -17.87 -10.63 13.02
CA GLN A 195 -17.56 -11.94 13.62
C GLN A 195 -16.92 -11.81 15.00
N LEU A 196 -16.08 -10.78 15.22
CA LEU A 196 -15.45 -10.50 16.51
C LEU A 196 -16.37 -9.75 17.48
N GLY A 197 -17.53 -9.27 17.03
CA GLY A 197 -18.43 -8.45 17.84
C GLY A 197 -17.86 -7.07 18.16
N VAL A 198 -17.02 -6.50 17.29
CA VAL A 198 -16.39 -5.20 17.50
C VAL A 198 -16.90 -4.16 16.50
N ALA A 199 -17.08 -2.92 16.98
CA ALA A 199 -17.51 -1.78 16.18
C ALA A 199 -16.42 -0.70 16.19
N PRO A 200 -15.50 -0.70 15.20
CA PRO A 200 -14.44 0.29 15.16
C PRO A 200 -14.98 1.67 14.82
N THR A 201 -14.45 2.69 15.47
CA THR A 201 -14.77 4.10 15.20
C THR A 201 -13.76 4.73 14.24
N ARG A 202 -12.51 4.23 14.22
CA ARG A 202 -11.42 4.78 13.40
C ARG A 202 -10.59 3.69 12.75
N LEU A 203 -10.07 4.02 11.55
CA LEU A 203 -9.10 3.20 10.81
C LEU A 203 -7.93 4.07 10.37
N TYR A 204 -6.71 3.62 10.62
CA TYR A 204 -5.48 4.28 10.22
C TYR A 204 -4.72 3.42 9.20
N ALA A 205 -4.31 4.03 8.10
CA ALA A 205 -3.49 3.38 7.07
C ALA A 205 -2.45 4.34 6.49
N ALA A 206 -1.30 3.81 6.11
CA ALA A 206 -0.30 4.59 5.36
C ALA A 206 -0.82 4.98 3.97
N THR A 207 -0.55 6.22 3.55
CA THR A 207 -0.91 6.68 2.21
C THR A 207 0.26 7.36 1.49
N GLY A 208 0.63 6.80 0.32
CA GLY A 208 1.61 7.33 -0.62
C GLY A 208 0.93 7.80 -1.90
N THR A 209 0.77 6.93 -2.90
CA THR A 209 0.09 7.21 -4.17
C THR A 209 -1.45 7.38 -4.06
N GLY A 210 -2.02 7.12 -2.90
CA GLY A 210 -3.47 7.25 -2.65
C GLY A 210 -4.33 6.02 -2.99
N GLY A 211 -3.84 5.07 -3.78
CA GLY A 211 -4.68 3.98 -4.29
C GLY A 211 -5.27 3.05 -3.22
N THR A 212 -4.57 2.82 -2.09
CA THR A 212 -5.12 2.05 -0.96
C THR A 212 -6.19 2.85 -0.23
N LEU A 213 -5.89 4.11 0.09
CA LEU A 213 -6.83 5.01 0.75
C LEU A 213 -8.10 5.22 -0.09
N ALA A 214 -7.95 5.44 -1.40
CA ALA A 214 -9.07 5.59 -2.32
C ALA A 214 -10.02 4.39 -2.28
N GLY A 215 -9.48 3.17 -2.31
CA GLY A 215 -10.31 1.96 -2.25
C GLY A 215 -10.97 1.73 -0.89
N LEU A 216 -10.28 2.03 0.22
CA LEU A 216 -10.86 1.94 1.57
C LEU A 216 -12.01 2.93 1.75
N VAL A 217 -11.83 4.20 1.36
CA VAL A 217 -12.86 5.24 1.43
C VAL A 217 -14.03 4.92 0.51
N ALA A 218 -13.76 4.44 -0.72
CA ALA A 218 -14.79 3.97 -1.63
C ALA A 218 -15.61 2.82 -1.02
N GLY A 219 -14.95 1.85 -0.38
CA GLY A 219 -15.60 0.73 0.31
C GLY A 219 -16.49 1.19 1.45
N ARG A 220 -16.00 2.10 2.31
CA ARG A 220 -16.78 2.70 3.39
C ARG A 220 -18.03 3.42 2.86
N LYS A 221 -17.84 4.24 1.85
CA LYS A 221 -18.95 5.03 1.26
C LYS A 221 -19.98 4.13 0.59
N ALA A 222 -19.53 3.12 -0.15
CA ALA A 222 -20.40 2.17 -0.83
C ALA A 222 -21.16 1.27 0.16
N LEU A 223 -20.53 0.86 1.26
CA LEU A 223 -21.19 0.10 2.32
C LEU A 223 -22.11 0.96 3.20
N GLY A 224 -21.84 2.26 3.32
CA GLY A 224 -22.61 3.21 4.11
C GLY A 224 -22.40 3.13 5.63
N VAL A 225 -21.52 2.27 6.11
CA VAL A 225 -21.22 2.07 7.54
C VAL A 225 -19.73 1.80 7.77
N GLY A 226 -19.28 1.99 9.01
CA GLY A 226 -17.95 1.64 9.49
C GLY A 226 -17.11 2.84 9.93
N PRO A 227 -15.83 2.62 10.27
CA PRO A 227 -14.97 3.61 10.91
C PRO A 227 -14.64 4.79 10.00
N GLU A 228 -14.34 5.93 10.60
CA GLU A 228 -13.64 7.03 9.92
C GLU A 228 -12.25 6.57 9.52
N ILE A 229 -11.82 6.96 8.30
CA ILE A 229 -10.57 6.49 7.72
C ILE A 229 -9.58 7.65 7.63
N THR A 230 -8.47 7.56 8.38
CA THR A 230 -7.36 8.50 8.31
C THR A 230 -6.21 7.89 7.53
N GLY A 231 -5.86 8.51 6.40
CA GLY A 231 -4.66 8.20 5.65
C GLY A 231 -3.46 8.98 6.18
N VAL A 232 -2.49 8.31 6.80
CA VAL A 232 -1.27 9.00 7.25
C VAL A 232 -0.29 9.12 6.08
N ALA A 233 0.00 10.35 5.66
CA ALA A 233 0.89 10.65 4.56
C ALA A 233 2.33 10.21 4.87
N VAL A 234 2.97 9.51 3.93
CA VAL A 234 4.37 9.05 4.05
C VAL A 234 5.36 9.96 3.30
N SER A 235 4.83 10.93 2.56
CA SER A 235 5.57 11.97 1.84
C SER A 235 4.72 13.23 1.76
N ARG A 236 5.32 14.34 1.36
CA ARG A 236 4.59 15.61 1.16
C ARG A 236 3.40 15.43 0.21
N LYS A 237 2.23 15.95 0.60
CA LYS A 237 1.02 15.96 -0.20
C LYS A 237 0.59 17.41 -0.44
N ASP A 238 0.37 17.76 -1.72
CA ASP A 238 -0.16 19.06 -2.10
C ASP A 238 -1.66 19.19 -1.78
N ALA A 239 -2.21 20.38 -1.98
CA ALA A 239 -3.61 20.68 -1.69
C ALA A 239 -4.61 19.93 -2.61
N GLY A 240 -4.17 19.38 -3.73
CA GLY A 240 -5.02 18.61 -4.66
C GLY A 240 -5.07 17.12 -4.38
N TYR A 241 -4.35 16.63 -3.38
CA TYR A 241 -4.20 15.20 -3.14
C TYR A 241 -5.51 14.47 -2.86
N GLU A 242 -6.38 15.00 -1.99
CA GLU A 242 -7.69 14.43 -1.68
C GLU A 242 -8.60 14.41 -2.91
N GLY A 243 -8.52 15.45 -3.76
CA GLY A 243 -9.25 15.50 -5.04
C GLY A 243 -8.85 14.35 -5.96
N ARG A 244 -7.55 14.12 -6.14
CA ARG A 244 -7.05 12.98 -6.94
C ARG A 244 -7.41 11.62 -6.34
N CYS A 245 -7.41 11.50 -5.00
CA CYS A 245 -7.89 10.30 -4.34
C CYS A 245 -9.39 10.06 -4.59
N ALA A 246 -10.19 11.12 -4.60
CA ALA A 246 -11.62 11.04 -4.90
C ALA A 246 -11.88 10.66 -6.37
N GLU A 247 -11.15 11.23 -7.32
CA GLU A 247 -11.21 10.85 -8.72
C GLU A 247 -10.89 9.36 -8.91
N LEU A 248 -9.81 8.88 -8.29
CA LEU A 248 -9.41 7.48 -8.33
C LEU A 248 -10.44 6.56 -7.69
N ALA A 249 -11.02 6.95 -6.54
CA ALA A 249 -12.07 6.20 -5.86
C ALA A 249 -13.35 6.10 -6.72
N ASN A 250 -13.75 7.20 -7.35
CA ASN A 250 -14.91 7.22 -8.23
C ASN A 250 -14.68 6.35 -9.48
N ALA A 251 -13.50 6.41 -10.08
CA ALA A 251 -13.14 5.54 -11.20
C ALA A 251 -13.11 4.06 -10.80
N SER A 252 -12.71 3.74 -9.54
CA SER A 252 -12.76 2.37 -9.02
C SER A 252 -14.20 1.88 -8.79
N LEU A 253 -15.07 2.74 -8.27
CA LEU A 253 -16.50 2.44 -8.10
C LEU A 253 -17.20 2.25 -9.45
N GLU A 254 -16.88 3.09 -10.43
CA GLU A 254 -17.39 2.97 -11.79
C GLU A 254 -16.93 1.65 -12.46
N TRP A 255 -15.63 1.34 -12.36
CA TRP A 255 -15.10 0.07 -12.85
C TRP A 255 -15.79 -1.13 -12.19
N LEU A 256 -16.11 -1.02 -10.90
CA LEU A 256 -16.86 -2.04 -10.19
C LEU A 256 -18.32 -2.16 -10.69
N GLY A 257 -18.90 -1.06 -11.18
CA GLY A 257 -20.31 -0.97 -11.56
C GLY A 257 -21.20 -0.40 -10.44
N SER A 258 -20.61 0.35 -9.51
CA SER A 258 -21.34 1.02 -8.41
C SER A 258 -21.67 2.47 -8.78
N GLU A 259 -22.88 2.90 -8.43
CA GLU A 259 -23.32 4.28 -8.60
C GLU A 259 -22.88 5.22 -7.47
N THR A 260 -22.30 4.66 -6.39
CA THR A 260 -21.78 5.44 -5.26
C THR A 260 -20.74 6.45 -5.73
N ARG A 261 -20.74 7.64 -5.11
CA ARG A 261 -19.75 8.71 -5.39
C ARG A 261 -19.15 9.22 -4.10
N VAL A 262 -17.88 9.59 -4.18
CA VAL A 262 -17.10 10.23 -3.12
C VAL A 262 -16.58 11.58 -3.60
N THR A 263 -16.27 12.44 -2.65
CA THR A 263 -15.68 13.77 -2.88
C THR A 263 -14.37 13.91 -2.11
N ALA A 264 -13.62 14.96 -2.34
CA ALA A 264 -12.40 15.26 -1.56
C ALA A 264 -12.66 15.35 -0.05
N ALA A 265 -13.86 15.80 0.35
CA ALA A 265 -14.25 15.91 1.75
C ALA A 265 -14.47 14.56 2.48
N ASP A 266 -14.54 13.46 1.73
CA ASP A 266 -14.62 12.11 2.32
C ASP A 266 -13.23 11.56 2.73
N PHE A 267 -12.16 12.30 2.43
CA PHE A 267 -10.77 11.92 2.70
C PHE A 267 -10.17 12.72 3.85
N ASP A 268 -9.78 12.04 4.91
CA ASP A 268 -8.97 12.59 6.00
C ASP A 268 -7.51 12.17 5.82
N VAL A 269 -6.59 13.15 5.69
CA VAL A 269 -5.16 12.92 5.43
C VAL A 269 -4.31 13.64 6.47
N GLU A 270 -3.72 12.86 7.37
CA GLU A 270 -2.77 13.35 8.37
C GLU A 270 -1.38 13.57 7.73
N ARG A 271 -0.84 14.79 7.87
CA ARG A 271 0.41 15.23 7.22
C ARG A 271 1.55 15.53 8.20
N GLY A 272 1.37 15.30 9.49
CA GLY A 272 2.35 15.67 10.53
C GLY A 272 3.47 14.66 10.74
N TYR A 273 3.45 13.48 10.08
CA TYR A 273 4.34 12.37 10.42
C TYR A 273 5.28 11.89 9.29
N PHE A 274 5.38 12.60 8.18
CA PHE A 274 6.23 12.19 7.05
C PHE A 274 7.62 12.81 7.04
N GLU A 275 7.83 13.95 7.72
CA GLU A 275 9.11 14.67 7.67
C GLU A 275 10.27 13.80 8.21
N PRO A 276 11.51 13.95 7.68
CA PRO A 276 11.92 14.97 6.72
C PRO A 276 11.58 14.66 5.26
N GLY A 277 11.09 13.44 4.94
CA GLY A 277 10.70 13.10 3.57
C GLY A 277 10.37 11.63 3.35
N TYR A 278 10.11 11.28 2.10
CA TYR A 278 9.89 9.91 1.68
C TYR A 278 11.19 9.10 1.85
N GLU A 279 11.05 7.84 2.28
CA GLU A 279 12.17 6.90 2.56
C GLU A 279 13.16 7.37 3.66
N GLN A 280 12.95 8.54 4.25
CA GLN A 280 13.84 9.02 5.30
C GLN A 280 13.32 8.62 6.69
N PRO A 281 14.21 8.14 7.59
CA PRO A 281 13.87 7.82 8.96
C PRO A 281 13.37 9.06 9.71
N ASN A 282 12.41 8.85 10.63
CA ASN A 282 11.98 9.88 11.53
C ASN A 282 11.77 9.30 12.94
N GLU A 283 12.06 10.10 13.97
CA GLU A 283 12.08 9.58 15.34
C GLU A 283 10.70 9.12 15.82
N ALA A 284 9.62 9.78 15.42
CA ALA A 284 8.26 9.35 15.78
C ALA A 284 7.94 7.95 15.21
N ALA A 285 8.31 7.68 13.93
CA ALA A 285 8.17 6.36 13.33
C ALA A 285 9.06 5.32 14.02
N ASN A 286 10.32 5.68 14.31
CA ASN A 286 11.27 4.79 15.00
C ASN A 286 10.78 4.42 16.41
N GLU A 287 10.23 5.40 17.16
CA GLU A 287 9.61 5.16 18.47
C GLU A 287 8.41 4.20 18.34
N ALA A 288 7.53 4.43 17.37
CA ALA A 288 6.35 3.60 17.13
C ALA A 288 6.74 2.15 16.76
N ILE A 289 7.75 1.97 15.90
CA ILE A 289 8.29 0.65 15.53
C ILE A 289 8.82 -0.07 16.78
N ARG A 290 9.67 0.60 17.58
CA ARG A 290 10.20 0.02 18.83
C ARG A 290 9.12 -0.30 19.85
N LEU A 291 8.11 0.57 19.96
CA LEU A 291 6.99 0.37 20.87
C LEU A 291 6.20 -0.89 20.48
N LEU A 292 5.74 -0.99 19.23
CA LEU A 292 4.99 -2.14 18.73
C LEU A 292 5.81 -3.44 18.87
N ALA A 293 7.07 -3.41 18.47
CA ALA A 293 7.94 -4.57 18.56
C ALA A 293 8.08 -5.10 20.01
N ARG A 294 8.20 -4.21 20.99
CA ARG A 294 8.43 -4.57 22.40
C ARG A 294 7.14 -4.92 23.15
N THR A 295 5.99 -4.45 22.69
CA THR A 295 4.71 -4.80 23.30
C THR A 295 4.09 -6.04 22.68
N GLU A 296 4.11 -6.15 21.33
CA GLU A 296 3.36 -7.16 20.60
C GLU A 296 4.21 -8.16 19.81
N GLY A 297 5.54 -7.93 19.74
CA GLY A 297 6.42 -8.74 18.88
C GLY A 297 6.17 -8.53 17.39
N LEU A 298 5.52 -7.42 17.01
CA LEU A 298 5.22 -7.06 15.62
C LEU A 298 6.18 -6.00 15.11
N LEU A 299 6.55 -6.11 13.83
CA LEU A 299 7.47 -5.19 13.18
C LEU A 299 6.76 -4.44 12.07
N THR A 300 6.86 -3.11 12.10
CA THR A 300 6.45 -2.19 11.03
C THR A 300 7.68 -1.60 10.37
N ASP A 301 7.56 -1.15 9.11
CA ASP A 301 8.64 -0.55 8.34
C ASP A 301 8.80 0.96 8.63
N PRO A 302 9.98 1.55 8.41
CA PRO A 302 10.21 2.97 8.69
C PRO A 302 9.61 3.91 7.63
N VAL A 303 9.28 3.40 6.42
CA VAL A 303 8.83 4.24 5.30
C VAL A 303 7.32 4.48 5.34
N TYR A 304 6.54 3.44 5.61
CA TYR A 304 5.07 3.47 5.52
C TYR A 304 4.41 3.21 6.87
N THR A 305 4.49 1.98 7.36
CA THR A 305 3.67 1.53 8.48
C THR A 305 4.12 2.08 9.83
N GLY A 306 5.40 2.35 10.00
CA GLY A 306 5.91 3.04 11.19
C GLY A 306 5.41 4.48 11.28
N LYS A 307 5.39 5.22 10.15
CA LYS A 307 4.82 6.58 10.10
C LYS A 307 3.32 6.58 10.36
N ALA A 308 2.59 5.60 9.78
CA ALA A 308 1.16 5.48 10.03
C ALA A 308 0.83 5.15 11.49
N LEU A 309 1.60 4.26 12.11
CA LEU A 309 1.44 3.95 13.53
C LEU A 309 1.83 5.14 14.43
N ALA A 310 2.86 5.91 14.04
CA ALA A 310 3.23 7.14 14.74
C ALA A 310 2.08 8.16 14.71
N GLY A 311 1.41 8.34 13.58
CA GLY A 311 0.24 9.20 13.45
C GLY A 311 -0.91 8.75 14.35
N LEU A 312 -1.21 7.45 14.40
CA LEU A 312 -2.22 6.89 15.31
C LEU A 312 -1.86 7.18 16.78
N ILE A 313 -0.63 6.87 17.19
CA ILE A 313 -0.16 7.10 18.57
C ILE A 313 -0.16 8.60 18.91
N GLY A 314 0.22 9.45 17.97
CA GLY A 314 0.15 10.91 18.14
C GLY A 314 -1.28 11.38 18.40
N HIS A 315 -2.26 10.91 17.61
CA HIS A 315 -3.67 11.26 17.79
C HIS A 315 -4.26 10.76 19.14
N VAL A 316 -3.78 9.62 19.65
CA VAL A 316 -4.12 9.19 21.03
C VAL A 316 -3.55 10.18 22.06
N ARG A 317 -2.27 10.54 21.93
CA ARG A 317 -1.59 11.48 22.87
C ARG A 317 -2.18 12.88 22.84
N GLU A 318 -2.68 13.30 21.69
CA GLU A 318 -3.37 14.59 21.48
C GLU A 318 -4.85 14.58 21.93
N GLY A 319 -5.38 13.43 22.35
CA GLY A 319 -6.78 13.27 22.73
C GLY A 319 -7.76 13.30 21.54
N ARG A 320 -7.29 13.16 20.32
CA ARG A 320 -8.14 13.04 19.10
C ARG A 320 -8.78 11.65 18.99
N ILE A 321 -8.19 10.67 19.66
CA ILE A 321 -8.76 9.34 19.91
C ILE A 321 -9.02 9.27 21.41
N ALA A 322 -10.28 9.08 21.80
CA ALA A 322 -10.67 9.04 23.20
C ALA A 322 -10.33 7.69 23.86
N PRO A 323 -10.11 7.67 25.19
CA PRO A 323 -9.96 6.44 25.95
C PRO A 323 -11.08 5.43 25.65
N GLY A 324 -10.71 4.16 25.46
CA GLY A 324 -11.66 3.08 25.17
C GLY A 324 -12.21 3.04 23.74
N GLU A 325 -11.89 4.00 22.86
CA GLU A 325 -12.26 3.91 21.43
C GLU A 325 -11.69 2.65 20.78
N THR A 326 -12.42 2.09 19.83
CA THR A 326 -11.97 0.94 19.04
C THR A 326 -11.38 1.43 17.72
N VAL A 327 -10.08 1.17 17.54
CA VAL A 327 -9.28 1.66 16.41
C VAL A 327 -8.68 0.48 15.64
N ILE A 328 -8.69 0.55 14.31
CA ILE A 328 -8.00 -0.40 13.45
C ILE A 328 -6.74 0.26 12.87
N PHE A 329 -5.62 -0.40 13.03
CA PHE A 329 -4.38 -0.12 12.32
C PHE A 329 -4.25 -1.09 11.14
N TRP A 330 -4.21 -0.55 9.91
CA TRP A 330 -4.00 -1.36 8.71
C TRP A 330 -2.52 -1.53 8.43
N HIS A 331 -1.97 -2.69 8.78
CA HIS A 331 -0.56 -3.01 8.55
C HIS A 331 -0.32 -3.44 7.10
N THR A 332 0.17 -2.51 6.28
CA THR A 332 0.32 -2.68 4.83
C THR A 332 1.56 -3.46 4.38
N GLY A 333 2.40 -3.93 5.31
CA GLY A 333 3.65 -4.65 4.99
C GLY A 333 4.87 -3.73 5.00
N GLY A 334 5.89 -4.07 4.19
CA GLY A 334 7.11 -3.27 4.07
C GLY A 334 8.32 -3.78 4.85
N ALA A 335 8.26 -4.98 5.41
CA ALA A 335 9.28 -5.54 6.31
C ALA A 335 10.71 -5.57 5.74
N THR A 336 10.88 -5.64 4.43
CA THR A 336 12.20 -5.66 3.78
C THR A 336 13.05 -4.42 4.06
N ALA A 337 12.43 -3.26 4.33
CA ALA A 337 13.15 -2.04 4.69
C ALA A 337 13.90 -2.16 6.03
N LEU A 338 13.44 -3.04 6.93
CA LEU A 338 14.08 -3.25 8.24
C LEU A 338 15.49 -3.85 8.15
N PHE A 339 15.78 -4.61 7.10
CA PHE A 339 17.08 -5.30 6.99
C PHE A 339 18.26 -4.37 6.69
N ALA A 340 18.01 -3.12 6.38
CA ALA A 340 19.05 -2.14 6.05
C ALA A 340 18.99 -0.86 6.90
N GLU A 341 18.04 -0.73 7.85
CA GLU A 341 17.74 0.53 8.54
C GLU A 341 18.13 0.47 10.03
N GLN A 342 19.42 0.70 10.31
CA GLN A 342 19.93 0.68 11.69
C GLN A 342 19.50 1.90 12.52
N ALA A 343 19.12 3.00 11.89
CA ALA A 343 18.69 4.23 12.58
C ALA A 343 17.46 4.01 13.49
N ILE A 344 16.67 2.96 13.25
CA ILE A 344 15.55 2.55 14.09
C ILE A 344 15.97 2.24 15.53
N LEU A 345 17.19 1.77 15.72
CA LEU A 345 17.70 1.42 17.04
C LEU A 345 17.92 2.66 17.94
N GLY A 346 18.19 3.82 17.34
CA GLY A 346 18.53 5.02 18.11
C GLY A 346 19.70 4.78 19.07
N ASP A 347 19.59 5.22 20.31
CA ASP A 347 20.63 5.04 21.32
C ASP A 347 20.90 3.57 21.72
N LEU A 348 20.03 2.64 21.33
CA LEU A 348 20.26 1.21 21.57
C LEU A 348 21.37 0.64 20.68
N ALA A 349 21.71 1.29 19.57
CA ALA A 349 22.82 0.89 18.71
C ALA A 349 24.20 1.06 19.41
N LYS A 350 24.23 1.80 20.52
CA LYS A 350 25.45 2.07 21.31
C LYS A 350 25.65 1.09 22.49
N LYS A 351 24.71 0.17 22.68
CA LYS A 351 24.74 -0.86 23.73
C LYS A 351 25.09 -2.22 23.13
#